data_3e932ff3188aed92de596cde7dc94ff5
#
_entry.id   3e932ff3188aed92de596cde7dc94ff5
#
_cell.length_a   1.000
_cell.length_b   1.000
_cell.length_c   1.000
_cell.angle_alpha   90.00
_cell.angle_beta   90.00
_cell.angle_gamma   90.00
#
_symmetry.space_group_name_H-M   'P 1'
#
loop_
_entity.id
_entity.type
_entity.pdbx_description
1 polymer ?
#
loop_
_entity_poly.entity_id
_entity_poly.type
_entity_poly.pdbx_seq_one_letter_code
_entity_poly.pdbx_strand_id
1 'polypeptide(L)'
;MRIGELAKISGLAPSRIRFYEASGLIRSVARKANGYRDYAPDTEWVLEIITGAQAAGFSLDEIRQLMPMNANGWQHEQLLSGLKQKVAEIEVLQQRLARNKQQLLQVIKGIEGKPEGMACADNAQLLINRLREEGVAGASGKGAGAMAAKKTTARRASQA
;
A
#
# COMPACT_ATOMS: atom_id res chain seq x y z
N MET A 1 -24.39 -18.26 -8.88
CA MET A 1 -24.48 -16.84 -9.34
C MET A 1 -23.40 -16.58 -10.36
N ARG A 2 -23.73 -15.95 -11.49
CA ARG A 2 -22.73 -15.62 -12.53
C ARG A 2 -21.93 -14.36 -12.14
N ILE A 3 -20.73 -14.22 -12.70
CA ILE A 3 -19.88 -13.07 -12.42
C ILE A 3 -20.54 -11.71 -12.69
N GLY A 4 -21.40 -11.61 -13.71
CA GLY A 4 -22.13 -10.38 -14.02
C GLY A 4 -23.19 -10.02 -12.98
N GLU A 5 -23.84 -11.01 -12.38
CA GLU A 5 -24.78 -10.84 -11.27
C GLU A 5 -24.05 -10.42 -10.01
N LEU A 6 -22.96 -11.12 -9.69
CA LEU A 6 -22.09 -10.80 -8.56
C LEU A 6 -21.50 -9.38 -8.66
N ALA A 7 -21.09 -8.97 -9.86
CA ALA A 7 -20.59 -7.62 -10.13
C ALA A 7 -21.66 -6.54 -9.90
N LYS A 8 -22.92 -6.79 -10.29
CA LYS A 8 -24.03 -5.86 -10.06
C LYS A 8 -24.36 -5.70 -8.59
N ILE A 9 -24.37 -6.81 -7.83
CA ILE A 9 -24.72 -6.82 -6.40
C ILE A 9 -23.60 -6.19 -5.58
N SER A 10 -22.36 -6.60 -5.82
CA SER A 10 -21.20 -6.11 -5.07
C SER A 10 -20.72 -4.72 -5.47
N GLY A 11 -21.22 -4.15 -6.59
CA GLY A 11 -20.73 -2.88 -7.14
C GLY A 11 -19.32 -2.94 -7.71
N LEU A 12 -18.74 -4.13 -7.84
CA LEU A 12 -17.36 -4.32 -8.30
C LEU A 12 -17.30 -4.63 -9.79
N ALA A 13 -16.25 -4.15 -10.45
CA ALA A 13 -15.98 -4.54 -11.83
C ALA A 13 -15.68 -6.06 -11.93
N PRO A 14 -16.13 -6.77 -12.96
CA PRO A 14 -15.85 -8.19 -13.15
C PRO A 14 -14.34 -8.54 -13.16
N SER A 15 -13.50 -7.61 -13.61
CA SER A 15 -12.04 -7.75 -13.58
C SER A 15 -11.50 -7.83 -12.16
N ARG A 16 -12.06 -7.03 -11.23
CA ARG A 16 -11.68 -7.02 -9.83
C ARG A 16 -12.09 -8.31 -9.12
N ILE A 17 -13.26 -8.84 -9.44
CA ILE A 17 -13.72 -10.14 -8.93
C ILE A 17 -12.79 -11.26 -9.40
N ARG A 18 -12.40 -11.27 -10.69
CA ARG A 18 -11.42 -12.24 -11.22
C ARG A 18 -10.05 -12.12 -10.56
N PHE A 19 -9.64 -10.89 -10.23
CA PHE A 19 -8.40 -10.65 -9.53
C PHE A 19 -8.43 -11.24 -8.11
N TYR A 20 -9.51 -11.08 -7.35
CA TYR A 20 -9.66 -11.72 -6.04
C TYR A 20 -9.74 -13.25 -6.14
N GLU A 21 -10.36 -13.79 -7.18
CA GLU A 21 -10.34 -15.23 -7.47
C GLU A 21 -8.91 -15.72 -7.76
N ALA A 22 -8.18 -15.05 -8.62
CA ALA A 22 -6.79 -15.37 -8.94
C ALA A 22 -5.86 -15.24 -7.73
N SER A 23 -6.15 -14.30 -6.83
CA SER A 23 -5.44 -14.11 -5.56
C SER A 23 -5.81 -15.12 -4.49
N GLY A 24 -6.78 -16.04 -4.76
CA GLY A 24 -7.21 -17.08 -3.82
C GLY A 24 -8.07 -16.60 -2.67
N LEU A 25 -8.58 -15.36 -2.74
CA LEU A 25 -9.47 -14.77 -1.70
C LEU A 25 -10.92 -15.25 -1.84
N ILE A 26 -11.35 -15.53 -3.07
CA ILE A 26 -12.66 -16.11 -3.37
C ILE A 26 -12.47 -17.32 -4.29
N ARG A 27 -13.45 -18.22 -4.29
CA ARG A 27 -13.45 -19.40 -5.13
C ARG A 27 -14.72 -19.47 -5.96
N SER A 28 -14.61 -19.87 -7.23
CA SER A 28 -15.77 -20.31 -8.01
C SER A 28 -16.14 -21.72 -7.58
N VAL A 29 -17.42 -21.98 -7.33
CA VAL A 29 -17.92 -23.28 -6.83
C VAL A 29 -17.83 -24.37 -7.89
N ALA A 30 -18.06 -24.03 -9.15
CA ALA A 30 -17.95 -24.94 -10.29
C ALA A 30 -17.76 -24.18 -11.61
N ARG A 31 -17.12 -24.81 -12.58
CA ARG A 31 -17.31 -24.44 -13.99
C ARG A 31 -18.45 -25.30 -14.53
N LYS A 32 -19.56 -24.67 -14.93
CA LYS A 32 -20.62 -25.38 -15.63
C LYS A 32 -20.07 -25.95 -16.96
N ALA A 33 -20.73 -26.95 -17.54
CA ALA A 33 -20.36 -27.56 -18.81
C ALA A 33 -20.14 -26.56 -19.96
N ASN A 34 -20.71 -25.36 -19.87
CA ASN A 34 -20.54 -24.25 -20.79
C ASN A 34 -19.34 -23.31 -20.48
N GLY A 35 -18.45 -23.69 -19.55
CA GLY A 35 -17.23 -22.96 -19.20
C GLY A 35 -17.42 -21.71 -18.33
N TYR A 36 -18.67 -21.31 -17.99
CA TYR A 36 -18.93 -20.15 -17.14
C TYR A 36 -18.66 -20.44 -15.67
N ARG A 37 -18.02 -19.45 -15.01
CA ARG A 37 -17.79 -19.46 -13.55
C ARG A 37 -19.09 -19.26 -12.80
N ASP A 38 -19.34 -20.10 -11.82
CA ASP A 38 -20.46 -19.99 -10.90
C ASP A 38 -19.92 -19.71 -9.49
N TYR A 39 -20.46 -18.70 -8.81
CA TYR A 39 -20.06 -18.28 -7.48
C TYR A 39 -21.15 -18.63 -6.47
N ALA A 40 -20.78 -19.00 -5.26
CA ALA A 40 -21.71 -19.25 -4.16
C ALA A 40 -22.45 -17.95 -3.76
N PRO A 41 -23.66 -18.03 -3.21
CA PRO A 41 -24.39 -16.84 -2.75
C PRO A 41 -23.65 -16.03 -1.70
N ASP A 42 -22.90 -16.67 -0.83
CA ASP A 42 -22.07 -16.06 0.24
C ASP A 42 -20.84 -15.32 -0.28
N THR A 43 -20.49 -15.46 -1.57
CA THR A 43 -19.35 -14.76 -2.17
C THR A 43 -19.54 -13.24 -2.13
N GLU A 44 -20.77 -12.73 -2.20
CA GLU A 44 -21.09 -11.30 -2.05
C GLU A 44 -20.58 -10.77 -0.70
N TRP A 45 -20.97 -11.42 0.38
CA TRP A 45 -20.53 -11.05 1.74
C TRP A 45 -19.00 -11.14 1.91
N VAL A 46 -18.37 -12.14 1.30
CA VAL A 46 -16.91 -12.27 1.27
C VAL A 46 -16.26 -11.08 0.56
N LEU A 47 -16.83 -10.62 -0.56
CA LEU A 47 -16.35 -9.44 -1.28
C LEU A 47 -16.50 -8.15 -0.47
N GLU A 48 -17.59 -8.00 0.29
CA GLU A 48 -17.77 -6.87 1.20
C GLU A 48 -16.68 -6.84 2.30
N ILE A 49 -16.37 -7.99 2.89
CA ILE A 49 -15.29 -8.09 3.87
C ILE A 49 -13.94 -7.71 3.24
N ILE A 50 -13.61 -8.24 2.06
CA ILE A 50 -12.36 -7.95 1.38
C ILE A 50 -12.23 -6.45 1.09
N THR A 51 -13.27 -5.84 0.54
CA THR A 51 -13.25 -4.41 0.20
C THR A 51 -13.19 -3.52 1.43
N GLY A 52 -13.93 -3.87 2.50
CA GLY A 52 -13.89 -3.17 3.78
C GLY A 52 -12.51 -3.26 4.44
N ALA A 53 -11.90 -4.45 4.46
CA ALA A 53 -10.56 -4.64 5.01
C ALA A 53 -9.50 -3.86 4.21
N GLN A 54 -9.58 -3.85 2.87
CA GLN A 54 -8.69 -3.04 2.05
C GLN A 54 -8.86 -1.53 2.31
N ALA A 55 -10.09 -1.06 2.50
CA ALA A 55 -10.36 0.33 2.88
C ALA A 55 -9.77 0.67 4.26
N ALA A 56 -9.72 -0.29 5.18
CA ALA A 56 -9.05 -0.17 6.47
C ALA A 56 -7.51 -0.32 6.40
N GLY A 57 -6.95 -0.51 5.20
CA GLY A 57 -5.49 -0.58 4.99
C GLY A 57 -4.87 -1.96 5.11
N PHE A 58 -5.68 -3.03 5.09
CA PHE A 58 -5.15 -4.39 4.99
C PHE A 58 -4.68 -4.70 3.57
N SER A 59 -3.53 -5.31 3.44
CA SER A 59 -3.07 -5.92 2.19
C SER A 59 -3.85 -7.21 1.89
N LEU A 60 -3.84 -7.65 0.64
CA LEU A 60 -4.51 -8.90 0.26
C LEU A 60 -3.92 -10.14 0.96
N ASP A 61 -2.62 -10.12 1.25
CA ASP A 61 -1.96 -11.22 1.96
C ASP A 61 -2.39 -11.27 3.44
N GLU A 62 -2.51 -10.13 4.11
CA GLU A 62 -3.05 -10.05 5.46
C GLU A 62 -4.50 -10.51 5.51
N ILE A 63 -5.33 -10.06 4.55
CA ILE A 63 -6.73 -10.51 4.43
C ILE A 63 -6.78 -12.03 4.25
N ARG A 64 -5.94 -12.59 3.38
CA ARG A 64 -5.89 -14.04 3.14
C ARG A 64 -5.52 -14.84 4.39
N GLN A 65 -4.61 -14.31 5.22
CA GLN A 65 -4.20 -14.96 6.46
C GLN A 65 -5.31 -14.90 7.54
N LEU A 66 -6.09 -13.84 7.56
CA LEU A 66 -7.15 -13.62 8.54
C LEU A 66 -8.48 -14.26 8.13
N MET A 67 -8.71 -14.44 6.83
CA MET A 67 -9.94 -15.07 6.33
C MET A 67 -9.87 -16.59 6.42
N PRO A 68 -10.86 -17.24 7.04
CA PRO A 68 -10.92 -18.69 7.08
C PRO A 68 -11.23 -19.26 5.69
N MET A 69 -10.68 -20.41 5.40
CA MET A 69 -11.00 -21.18 4.18
C MET A 69 -12.47 -21.61 4.08
N ASN A 70 -13.19 -21.66 5.22
CA ASN A 70 -14.60 -22.04 5.36
C ASN A 70 -15.29 -21.09 6.33
N ALA A 71 -16.58 -20.83 6.13
CA ALA A 71 -17.39 -19.93 6.93
C ALA A 71 -17.40 -20.24 8.46
N ASN A 72 -17.10 -21.46 8.86
CA ASN A 72 -17.05 -21.90 10.25
C ASN A 72 -15.63 -21.91 10.87
N GLY A 73 -14.62 -21.45 10.14
CA GLY A 73 -13.20 -21.58 10.53
C GLY A 73 -12.58 -20.31 11.12
N TRP A 74 -13.38 -19.34 11.56
CA TRP A 74 -12.86 -18.11 12.16
C TRP A 74 -12.10 -18.42 13.45
N GLN A 75 -10.78 -18.24 13.42
CA GLN A 75 -9.96 -18.28 14.63
C GLN A 75 -10.02 -16.91 15.29
N HIS A 76 -10.91 -16.78 16.27
CA HIS A 76 -11.19 -15.52 16.97
C HIS A 76 -9.92 -14.81 17.46
N GLU A 77 -9.00 -15.56 18.05
CA GLU A 77 -7.74 -14.99 18.57
C GLU A 77 -6.82 -14.46 17.46
N GLN A 78 -6.71 -15.16 16.33
CA GLN A 78 -5.90 -14.71 15.20
C GLN A 78 -6.49 -13.45 14.55
N LEU A 79 -7.81 -13.43 14.37
CA LEU A 79 -8.51 -12.27 13.85
C LEU A 79 -8.33 -11.07 14.77
N LEU A 80 -8.55 -11.24 16.07
CA LEU A 80 -8.39 -10.16 17.05
C LEU A 80 -6.96 -9.65 17.12
N SER A 81 -5.98 -10.55 17.07
CA SER A 81 -4.56 -10.19 17.03
C SER A 81 -4.21 -9.38 15.78
N GLY A 82 -4.65 -9.82 14.60
CA GLY A 82 -4.41 -9.10 13.34
C GLY A 82 -5.06 -7.72 13.31
N LEU A 83 -6.28 -7.58 13.84
CA LEU A 83 -6.95 -6.29 13.96
C LEU A 83 -6.20 -5.34 14.91
N LYS A 84 -5.75 -5.83 16.07
CA LYS A 84 -4.95 -5.03 17.02
C LYS A 84 -3.63 -4.59 16.42
N GLN A 85 -2.96 -5.48 15.70
CA GLN A 85 -1.72 -5.14 14.99
C GLN A 85 -1.95 -4.03 13.97
N LYS A 86 -3.03 -4.11 13.18
CA LYS A 86 -3.36 -3.07 12.20
C LYS A 86 -3.66 -1.73 12.85
N VAL A 87 -4.34 -1.70 13.98
CA VAL A 87 -4.56 -0.46 14.76
C VAL A 87 -3.23 0.15 15.18
N ALA A 88 -2.30 -0.65 15.71
CA ALA A 88 -0.98 -0.16 16.11
C ALA A 88 -0.17 0.40 14.92
N GLU A 89 -0.23 -0.24 13.75
CA GLU A 89 0.40 0.26 12.52
C GLU A 89 -0.18 1.62 12.10
N ILE A 90 -1.51 1.76 12.17
CA ILE A 90 -2.21 3.03 11.87
C ILE A 90 -1.78 4.13 12.85
N GLU A 91 -1.68 3.85 14.13
CA GLU A 91 -1.23 4.81 15.15
C GLU A 91 0.20 5.30 14.88
N VAL A 92 1.11 4.40 14.53
CA VAL A 92 2.48 4.76 14.13
C VAL A 92 2.48 5.64 12.88
N LEU A 93 1.64 5.32 11.89
CA LEU A 93 1.51 6.12 10.68
C LEU A 93 0.93 7.50 10.97
N GLN A 94 -0.09 7.60 11.82
CA GLN A 94 -0.66 8.88 12.27
C GLN A 94 0.38 9.76 12.94
N GLN A 95 1.19 9.21 13.85
CA GLN A 95 2.26 9.95 14.50
C GLN A 95 3.31 10.44 13.50
N ARG A 96 3.66 9.62 12.51
CA ARG A 96 4.57 10.01 11.43
C ARG A 96 4.00 11.15 10.60
N LEU A 97 2.73 11.04 10.19
CA LEU A 97 2.05 12.08 9.42
C LEU A 97 1.91 13.38 10.20
N ALA A 98 1.61 13.30 11.50
CA ALA A 98 1.57 14.47 12.37
C ALA A 98 2.92 15.20 12.44
N ARG A 99 4.02 14.46 12.58
CA ARG A 99 5.38 15.02 12.55
C ARG A 99 5.70 15.65 11.19
N ASN A 100 5.41 14.97 10.09
CA ASN A 100 5.63 15.52 8.75
C ASN A 100 4.83 16.82 8.53
N LYS A 101 3.59 16.85 8.99
CA LYS A 101 2.75 18.07 8.94
C LYS A 101 3.40 19.22 9.71
N GLN A 102 3.89 19.00 10.92
CA GLN A 102 4.56 20.02 11.70
C GLN A 102 5.81 20.56 11.01
N GLN A 103 6.61 19.68 10.42
CA GLN A 103 7.79 20.06 9.64
C GLN A 103 7.43 20.96 8.46
N LEU A 104 6.40 20.60 7.69
CA LEU A 104 5.93 21.41 6.58
C LEU A 104 5.42 22.80 7.04
N LEU A 105 4.71 22.85 8.16
CA LEU A 105 4.25 24.12 8.75
C LEU A 105 5.40 25.02 9.19
N GLN A 106 6.49 24.46 9.73
CA GLN A 106 7.70 25.21 10.05
C GLN A 106 8.36 25.79 8.81
N VAL A 107 8.46 25.01 7.73
CA VAL A 107 8.97 25.50 6.44
C VAL A 107 8.13 26.63 5.89
N ILE A 108 6.80 26.48 5.90
CA ILE A 108 5.84 27.52 5.46
C ILE A 108 6.06 28.82 6.25
N LYS A 109 6.08 28.74 7.57
CA LYS A 109 6.34 29.90 8.43
C LYS A 109 7.69 30.57 8.14
N GLY A 110 8.72 29.78 7.87
CA GLY A 110 10.03 30.31 7.50
C GLY A 110 10.05 31.02 6.14
N ILE A 111 9.23 30.57 5.19
CA ILE A 111 9.07 31.23 3.89
C ILE A 111 8.24 32.52 4.04
N GLU A 112 7.12 32.46 4.75
CA GLU A 112 6.24 33.62 4.98
C GLU A 112 6.92 34.71 5.83
N GLY A 113 7.72 34.32 6.81
CA GLY A 113 8.46 35.22 7.68
C GLY A 113 9.79 35.76 7.12
N LYS A 114 10.01 35.61 5.82
CA LYS A 114 11.21 36.11 5.14
C LYS A 114 11.36 37.63 5.36
N PRO A 115 12.54 38.10 5.88
CA PRO A 115 12.80 39.54 6.01
C PRO A 115 12.78 40.26 4.66
N GLU A 116 12.26 41.48 4.64
CA GLU A 116 12.31 42.33 3.44
C GLU A 116 13.76 42.51 2.99
N GLY A 117 14.02 42.32 1.69
CA GLY A 117 15.36 42.48 1.10
C GLY A 117 16.24 41.21 1.09
N MET A 118 15.86 40.15 1.78
CA MET A 118 16.62 38.89 1.70
C MET A 118 16.36 38.16 0.38
N ALA A 119 17.38 37.64 -0.30
CA ALA A 119 17.19 36.81 -1.47
C ALA A 119 16.49 35.48 -1.11
N CYS A 120 15.66 34.95 -2.01
CA CYS A 120 14.97 33.67 -1.77
C CYS A 120 15.94 32.50 -1.54
N ALA A 121 17.09 32.52 -2.21
CA ALA A 121 18.14 31.50 -2.06
C ALA A 121 18.76 31.51 -0.66
N ASP A 122 19.02 32.69 -0.09
CA ASP A 122 19.62 32.83 1.25
C ASP A 122 18.62 32.38 2.34
N ASN A 123 17.35 32.73 2.20
CA ASN A 123 16.31 32.26 3.11
C ASN A 123 16.14 30.75 3.05
N ALA A 124 16.15 30.16 1.85
CA ALA A 124 16.10 28.71 1.69
C ALA A 124 17.29 28.02 2.36
N GLN A 125 18.49 28.56 2.24
CA GLN A 125 19.69 28.02 2.85
C GLN A 125 19.63 28.06 4.39
N LEU A 126 19.10 29.16 4.96
CA LEU A 126 18.88 29.28 6.40
C LEU A 126 17.85 28.26 6.91
N LEU A 127 16.76 28.05 6.17
CA LEU A 127 15.74 27.06 6.52
C LEU A 127 16.29 25.64 6.47
N ILE A 128 17.08 25.31 5.44
CA ILE A 128 17.73 24.00 5.30
C ILE A 128 18.70 23.74 6.47
N ASN A 129 19.48 24.75 6.84
CA ASN A 129 20.43 24.63 7.96
C ASN A 129 19.71 24.40 9.29
N ARG A 130 18.63 25.14 9.57
CA ARG A 130 17.77 24.94 10.77
C ARG A 130 17.18 23.53 10.80
N LEU A 131 16.65 23.04 9.67
CA LEU A 131 16.11 21.68 9.59
C LEU A 131 17.17 20.60 9.82
N ARG A 132 18.42 20.87 9.45
CA ARG A 132 19.55 19.95 9.75
C ARG A 132 19.90 19.96 11.23
N GLU A 133 19.97 21.14 11.85
CA GLU A 133 20.27 21.29 13.28
C GLU A 133 19.19 20.66 14.17
N GLU A 134 17.92 20.76 13.77
CA GLU A 134 16.78 20.14 14.45
C GLU A 134 16.65 18.62 14.17
N GLY A 135 17.59 18.02 13.44
CA GLY A 135 17.60 16.58 13.14
C GLY A 135 16.56 16.13 12.09
N VAL A 136 15.89 17.07 11.44
CA VAL A 136 14.79 16.82 10.49
C VAL A 136 15.29 16.42 9.11
N ALA A 137 16.47 16.89 8.70
CA ALA A 137 17.03 16.66 7.37
C ALA A 137 17.84 15.36 7.22
N GLY A 138 17.98 14.55 8.28
CA GLY A 138 18.87 13.40 8.32
C GLY A 138 18.25 12.02 8.04
N ALA A 139 16.92 11.89 7.95
CA ALA A 139 16.25 10.58 7.91
C ALA A 139 15.91 10.04 6.50
N SER A 140 16.28 10.74 5.42
CA SER A 140 15.88 10.34 4.05
C SER A 140 17.04 10.03 3.09
N GLY A 141 18.20 9.60 3.59
CA GLY A 141 19.39 9.45 2.78
C GLY A 141 20.16 8.13 2.85
N LYS A 142 19.51 6.98 3.08
CA LYS A 142 20.17 5.68 2.85
C LYS A 142 19.19 4.69 2.23
N GLY A 143 19.11 4.70 0.91
CA GLY A 143 18.29 3.71 0.21
C GLY A 143 18.07 3.99 -1.27
N ALA A 144 19.03 4.60 -1.97
CA ALA A 144 18.98 4.63 -3.42
C ALA A 144 20.41 4.77 -3.96
N GLY A 145 20.94 3.69 -4.51
CA GLY A 145 22.13 3.83 -5.34
C GLY A 145 23.18 2.76 -5.18
N ALA A 146 22.91 1.57 -5.61
CA ALA A 146 23.97 0.68 -6.09
C ALA A 146 23.42 -0.21 -7.22
N MET A 147 23.07 0.40 -8.34
CA MET A 147 23.00 -0.31 -9.60
C MET A 147 24.36 -0.11 -10.29
N ALA A 148 25.27 -1.01 -10.00
CA ALA A 148 26.55 -1.10 -10.68
C ALA A 148 26.32 -1.46 -12.15
N ALA A 149 26.70 -0.54 -13.03
CA ALA A 149 26.82 -0.77 -14.45
C ALA A 149 27.90 -1.83 -14.70
N LYS A 150 27.50 -3.05 -15.07
CA LYS A 150 28.42 -4.02 -15.66
C LYS A 150 28.76 -3.57 -17.07
N LYS A 151 29.95 -3.00 -17.24
CA LYS A 151 30.61 -2.82 -18.54
C LYS A 151 30.91 -4.18 -19.15
N THR A 152 30.22 -4.51 -20.20
CA THR A 152 30.52 -5.64 -21.07
C THR A 152 31.73 -5.22 -21.96
N THR A 153 32.91 -5.71 -21.63
CA THR A 153 34.07 -5.60 -22.49
C THR A 153 34.03 -6.77 -23.49
N ALA A 154 33.58 -6.48 -24.68
CA ALA A 154 33.72 -7.39 -25.80
C ALA A 154 35.20 -7.47 -26.20
N ARG A 155 35.84 -8.59 -25.96
CA ARG A 155 37.19 -8.90 -26.45
C ARG A 155 37.08 -9.62 -27.79
N ARG A 156 37.32 -8.88 -28.81
CA ARG A 156 37.58 -9.39 -30.18
C ARG A 156 38.93 -10.09 -30.17
N ALA A 157 38.99 -11.35 -30.43
CA ALA A 157 40.22 -12.07 -30.79
C ALA A 157 40.09 -12.42 -32.26
N SER A 158 40.99 -11.83 -33.03
CA SER A 158 41.26 -12.10 -34.41
C SER A 158 42.21 -13.26 -34.52
N GLN A 159 41.90 -14.15 -35.43
CA GLN A 159 42.77 -14.86 -36.37
C GLN A 159 44.21 -15.28 -35.98
N ALA A 160 44.47 -16.53 -36.04
CA ALA A 160 45.35 -17.10 -37.10
C ALA A 160 44.97 -18.59 -37.26
#